data_b452a5c0f9dcf87df9332be4087348b5
#
_entry.id   b452a5c0f9dcf87df9332be4087348b5
#
_cell.length_a   1.000
_cell.length_b   1.000
_cell.length_c   1.000
_cell.angle_alpha   90.00
_cell.angle_beta   90.00
_cell.angle_gamma   90.00
#
_symmetry.space_group_name_H-M   'P 1'
#
loop_
_entity.id
_entity.type
_entity.pdbx_description
1 polymer ?
#
loop_
_entity_poly.entity_id
_entity_poly.type
_entity_poly.pdbx_seq_one_letter_code
_entity_poly.pdbx_strand_id
1 'polypeptide(L)'
;MSQIPSPTLNWLRDRCWIASNSEDSVRPLTGGVSSNVWQVEGPKGRVCVKQSLDQLKVAQQWLAPKKRTLYEYRWLQYARHCVPESVPKVLDYDSATQTLVLEYLPSDIYTLWKPELLAGRSLPSVSKSLGKNLGRLHQIAASDGDVERDFDSADLFEALRLAPYFRALEEPYPELKPYLHALIYGLETHRCTLIHGDVSPKNIFAGPRGAVLLDAECATLGDPAFDVAMLLSHLFLKGAYRSQQVSVYCDEAKTFWQSYVSEVDWEPQAAIERRVCALIPAFMLARLDGKSPVEYLSDTAKSSIVRPWAVQGVLAPQSQFLTTLSRWESWVK
;
A
#
# COMPACT_ATOMS: atom_id res chain seq x y z
N MET A 1 13.56 -21.21 -7.67
CA MET A 1 13.93 -20.08 -6.78
C MET A 1 14.70 -19.10 -7.63
N SER A 2 14.34 -17.81 -7.67
CA SER A 2 15.03 -16.83 -8.52
C SER A 2 16.43 -16.54 -7.94
N GLN A 3 17.46 -16.93 -8.68
CA GLN A 3 18.82 -16.48 -8.39
C GLN A 3 18.96 -14.98 -8.64
N ILE A 4 19.85 -14.31 -7.93
CA ILE A 4 20.17 -12.90 -8.22
C ILE A 4 20.78 -12.84 -9.64
N PRO A 5 20.31 -11.96 -10.53
CA PRO A 5 20.90 -11.78 -11.86
C PRO A 5 22.37 -11.39 -11.79
N SER A 6 23.19 -11.91 -12.72
CA SER A 6 24.65 -11.68 -12.73
C SER A 6 25.07 -10.22 -12.64
N PRO A 7 24.43 -9.26 -13.36
CA PRO A 7 24.79 -7.84 -13.22
C PRO A 7 24.58 -7.31 -11.80
N THR A 8 23.45 -7.64 -11.19
CA THR A 8 23.13 -7.26 -9.80
C THR A 8 24.09 -7.90 -8.80
N LEU A 9 24.41 -9.20 -9.01
CA LEU A 9 25.35 -9.92 -8.15
C LEU A 9 26.76 -9.28 -8.21
N ASN A 10 27.25 -8.92 -9.40
CA ASN A 10 28.53 -8.24 -9.57
C ASN A 10 28.54 -6.88 -8.86
N TRP A 11 27.49 -6.08 -9.06
CA TRP A 11 27.36 -4.80 -8.37
C TRP A 11 27.35 -4.95 -6.84
N LEU A 12 26.64 -5.95 -6.29
CA LEU A 12 26.62 -6.21 -4.85
C LEU A 12 28.00 -6.64 -4.32
N ARG A 13 28.79 -7.37 -5.11
CA ARG A 13 30.17 -7.75 -4.77
C ARG A 13 31.11 -6.54 -4.78
N ASP A 14 31.04 -5.72 -5.82
CA ASP A 14 31.86 -4.50 -5.96
C ASP A 14 31.60 -3.52 -4.81
N ARG A 15 30.37 -3.50 -4.30
CA ARG A 15 29.94 -2.71 -3.13
C ARG A 15 30.18 -3.39 -1.79
N CYS A 16 30.76 -4.59 -1.76
CA CYS A 16 31.00 -5.39 -0.55
C CYS A 16 29.70 -5.73 0.24
N TRP A 17 28.56 -5.83 -0.44
CA TRP A 17 27.32 -6.36 0.15
C TRP A 17 27.33 -7.89 0.19
N ILE A 18 28.07 -8.55 -0.71
CA ILE A 18 28.30 -10.00 -0.76
C ILE A 18 29.80 -10.26 -0.78
N ALA A 19 30.28 -11.26 -0.05
CA ALA A 19 31.67 -11.69 -0.11
C ALA A 19 31.97 -12.37 -1.47
N SER A 20 33.19 -12.19 -1.98
CA SER A 20 33.59 -12.60 -3.34
C SER A 20 33.37 -14.08 -3.64
N ASN A 21 33.38 -14.96 -2.63
CA ASN A 21 33.36 -16.42 -2.77
C ASN A 21 32.15 -17.12 -2.11
N SER A 22 31.07 -16.40 -1.71
CA SER A 22 29.96 -17.05 -1.02
C SER A 22 28.60 -16.74 -1.69
N GLU A 23 28.07 -17.74 -2.42
CA GLU A 23 26.66 -17.72 -2.87
C GLU A 23 25.70 -18.15 -1.75
N ASP A 24 26.18 -18.79 -0.70
CA ASP A 24 25.39 -19.29 0.45
C ASP A 24 24.81 -18.18 1.35
N SER A 25 25.23 -16.93 1.13
CA SER A 25 24.76 -15.76 1.88
C SER A 25 23.46 -15.14 1.33
N VAL A 26 22.88 -15.69 0.26
CA VAL A 26 21.70 -15.17 -0.41
C VAL A 26 20.51 -16.09 -0.21
N ARG A 27 19.43 -15.57 0.39
CA ARG A 27 18.18 -16.31 0.58
C ARG A 27 17.02 -15.56 -0.05
N PRO A 28 16.24 -16.15 -0.97
CA PRO A 28 15.06 -15.50 -1.49
C PRO A 28 14.02 -15.31 -0.38
N LEU A 29 13.44 -14.11 -0.33
CA LEU A 29 12.30 -13.81 0.52
C LEU A 29 11.02 -13.97 -0.29
N THR A 30 9.98 -14.54 0.33
CA THR A 30 8.70 -14.79 -0.32
C THR A 30 7.76 -13.59 -0.16
N GLY A 31 6.82 -13.39 -1.10
CA GLY A 31 5.70 -12.47 -0.95
C GLY A 31 5.64 -11.29 -1.94
N GLY A 32 6.69 -11.01 -2.71
CA GLY A 32 6.65 -9.93 -3.73
C GLY A 32 6.10 -10.42 -5.07
N VAL A 33 5.07 -9.75 -5.60
CA VAL A 33 4.55 -10.00 -6.96
C VAL A 33 5.22 -9.13 -8.02
N SER A 34 5.68 -7.95 -7.64
CA SER A 34 6.27 -6.92 -8.52
C SER A 34 7.79 -6.95 -8.55
N SER A 35 8.43 -7.59 -7.56
CA SER A 35 9.87 -7.58 -7.36
C SER A 35 10.40 -8.94 -6.93
N ASN A 36 11.66 -9.20 -7.22
CA ASN A 36 12.43 -10.20 -6.52
C ASN A 36 13.00 -9.57 -5.25
N VAL A 37 12.95 -10.29 -4.15
CA VAL A 37 13.44 -9.84 -2.85
C VAL A 37 14.33 -10.92 -2.25
N TRP A 38 15.49 -10.52 -1.76
CA TRP A 38 16.46 -11.45 -1.13
C TRP A 38 16.94 -10.89 0.20
N GLN A 39 17.13 -11.78 1.15
CA GLN A 39 18.01 -11.54 2.29
C GLN A 39 19.44 -11.82 1.84
N VAL A 40 20.33 -10.88 2.10
CA VAL A 40 21.76 -11.00 1.81
C VAL A 40 22.53 -10.81 3.11
N GLU A 41 23.49 -11.70 3.37
CA GLU A 41 24.39 -11.59 4.51
C GLU A 41 25.83 -11.49 3.99
N GLY A 42 26.50 -10.39 4.31
CA GLY A 42 27.84 -10.11 3.79
C GLY A 42 28.69 -9.29 4.76
N PRO A 43 29.85 -8.78 4.31
CA PRO A 43 30.81 -8.05 5.16
C PRO A 43 30.21 -6.82 5.87
N LYS A 44 29.20 -6.20 5.27
CA LYS A 44 28.50 -5.03 5.84
C LYS A 44 27.30 -5.39 6.71
N GLY A 45 27.09 -6.70 6.96
CA GLY A 45 25.95 -7.21 7.74
C GLY A 45 24.82 -7.75 6.88
N ARG A 46 23.66 -7.97 7.51
CA ARG A 46 22.44 -8.50 6.90
C ARG A 46 21.59 -7.38 6.31
N VAL A 47 21.21 -7.52 5.04
CA VAL A 47 20.41 -6.54 4.30
C VAL A 47 19.29 -7.21 3.52
N CYS A 48 18.29 -6.41 3.13
CA CYS A 48 17.26 -6.78 2.17
C CYS A 48 17.62 -6.19 0.80
N VAL A 49 17.73 -7.03 -0.23
CA VAL A 49 17.97 -6.60 -1.61
C VAL A 49 16.68 -6.78 -2.39
N LYS A 50 16.21 -5.71 -3.06
CA LYS A 50 15.00 -5.71 -3.85
C LYS A 50 15.29 -5.27 -5.28
N GLN A 51 14.76 -6.01 -6.27
CA GLN A 51 14.89 -5.67 -7.67
C GLN A 51 13.55 -5.83 -8.38
N SER A 52 13.12 -4.79 -9.09
CA SER A 52 11.88 -4.80 -9.85
C SER A 52 11.92 -5.73 -11.05
N LEU A 53 10.79 -6.40 -11.32
CA LEU A 53 10.57 -7.25 -12.47
C LEU A 53 9.98 -6.45 -13.64
N ASP A 54 10.25 -6.86 -14.89
CA ASP A 54 9.59 -6.28 -16.08
C ASP A 54 8.11 -6.70 -16.16
N GLN A 55 7.79 -7.88 -15.64
CA GLN A 55 6.44 -8.44 -15.62
C GLN A 55 6.09 -8.88 -14.20
N LEU A 56 4.91 -8.51 -13.75
CA LEU A 56 4.40 -8.90 -12.44
C LEU A 56 4.08 -10.40 -12.38
N LYS A 57 4.32 -11.03 -11.23
CA LYS A 57 4.01 -12.45 -10.96
C LYS A 57 2.53 -12.63 -10.64
N VAL A 58 1.66 -12.34 -11.62
CA VAL A 58 0.21 -12.48 -11.52
C VAL A 58 -0.34 -13.32 -12.66
N ALA A 59 -1.55 -13.88 -12.50
CA ALA A 59 -2.13 -14.78 -13.50
C ALA A 59 -2.38 -14.10 -14.87
N GLN A 60 -2.75 -12.82 -14.87
CA GLN A 60 -2.90 -12.02 -16.10
C GLN A 60 -1.60 -11.29 -16.40
N GLN A 61 -1.28 -11.15 -17.71
CA GLN A 61 -0.10 -10.38 -18.13
C GLN A 61 -0.24 -8.93 -17.68
N TRP A 62 0.71 -8.50 -16.83
CA TRP A 62 0.77 -7.14 -16.30
C TRP A 62 2.21 -6.63 -16.38
N LEU A 63 2.47 -5.81 -17.40
CA LEU A 63 3.76 -5.17 -17.62
C LEU A 63 3.82 -3.87 -16.79
N ALA A 64 4.94 -3.65 -16.12
CA ALA A 64 5.16 -2.43 -15.36
C ALA A 64 6.60 -1.94 -15.56
N PRO A 65 6.81 -0.67 -15.93
CA PRO A 65 8.14 -0.13 -16.14
C PRO A 65 9.03 -0.25 -14.91
N LYS A 66 10.29 -0.66 -15.09
CA LYS A 66 11.28 -0.77 -13.98
C LYS A 66 11.56 0.55 -13.27
N LYS A 67 11.28 1.69 -13.92
CA LYS A 67 11.47 3.02 -13.30
C LYS A 67 10.72 3.18 -11.96
N ARG A 68 9.76 2.29 -11.63
CA ARG A 68 9.08 2.28 -10.33
C ARG A 68 10.02 2.08 -9.14
N THR A 69 11.17 1.38 -9.33
CA THR A 69 12.21 1.27 -8.29
C THR A 69 12.81 2.62 -7.94
N LEU A 70 12.97 3.52 -8.91
CA LEU A 70 13.43 4.88 -8.67
C LEU A 70 12.44 5.66 -7.79
N TYR A 71 11.13 5.52 -8.04
CA TYR A 71 10.12 6.21 -7.23
C TYR A 71 10.01 5.61 -5.82
N GLU A 72 10.16 4.30 -5.67
CA GLU A 72 10.30 3.67 -4.35
C GLU A 72 11.54 4.19 -3.60
N TYR A 73 12.68 4.25 -4.27
CA TYR A 73 13.91 4.83 -3.71
C TYR A 73 13.71 6.26 -3.22
N ARG A 74 13.15 7.13 -4.07
CA ARG A 74 12.89 8.53 -3.75
C ARG A 74 11.90 8.67 -2.60
N TRP A 75 10.81 7.87 -2.63
CA TRP A 75 9.80 7.90 -1.57
C TRP A 75 10.38 7.47 -0.23
N LEU A 76 11.18 6.40 -0.18
CA LEU A 76 11.83 5.94 1.04
C LEU A 76 12.79 7.00 1.62
N GLN A 77 13.55 7.67 0.77
CA GLN A 77 14.42 8.77 1.20
C GLN A 77 13.61 9.94 1.75
N TYR A 78 12.55 10.33 1.08
CA TYR A 78 11.66 11.40 1.52
C TYR A 78 10.97 11.05 2.85
N ALA A 79 10.35 9.89 2.91
CA ALA A 79 9.66 9.42 4.10
C ALA A 79 10.62 9.23 5.29
N ARG A 80 11.87 8.83 5.03
CA ARG A 80 12.90 8.73 6.07
C ARG A 80 13.23 10.08 6.71
N HIS A 81 13.15 11.16 5.92
CA HIS A 81 13.31 12.51 6.44
C HIS A 81 12.11 12.94 7.31
N CYS A 82 10.88 12.65 6.86
CA CYS A 82 9.65 13.09 7.51
C CYS A 82 9.28 12.25 8.75
N VAL A 83 9.38 10.90 8.60
CA VAL A 83 8.91 9.89 9.58
C VAL A 83 9.92 8.74 9.71
N PRO A 84 11.12 9.01 10.23
CA PRO A 84 12.29 8.13 10.17
C PRO A 84 12.06 6.71 10.70
N GLU A 85 11.17 6.53 11.69
CA GLU A 85 10.90 5.23 12.28
C GLU A 85 9.89 4.38 11.50
N SER A 86 9.20 4.98 10.51
CA SER A 86 8.10 4.34 9.78
C SER A 86 8.48 3.73 8.45
N VAL A 87 9.77 3.73 8.10
CA VAL A 87 10.28 3.15 6.86
C VAL A 87 11.65 2.50 7.08
N PRO A 88 12.03 1.48 6.30
CA PRO A 88 13.38 0.94 6.34
C PRO A 88 14.39 1.97 5.82
N LYS A 89 15.64 1.89 6.30
CA LYS A 89 16.74 2.68 5.75
C LYS A 89 17.07 2.19 4.35
N VAL A 90 17.24 3.10 3.41
CA VAL A 90 17.93 2.80 2.15
C VAL A 90 19.42 2.87 2.41
N LEU A 91 20.12 1.77 2.12
CA LEU A 91 21.55 1.62 2.34
C LEU A 91 22.35 1.80 1.05
N ASP A 92 21.78 1.42 -0.09
CA ASP A 92 22.38 1.62 -1.41
C ASP A 92 21.29 1.55 -2.51
N TYR A 93 21.61 2.09 -3.71
CA TYR A 93 20.73 2.02 -4.87
C TYR A 93 21.56 1.98 -6.17
N ASP A 94 21.22 1.07 -7.06
CA ASP A 94 21.78 0.99 -8.40
C ASP A 94 20.73 1.29 -9.47
N SER A 95 20.90 2.39 -10.16
CA SER A 95 20.02 2.81 -11.25
C SER A 95 20.15 1.96 -12.52
N ALA A 96 21.31 1.31 -12.73
CA ALA A 96 21.53 0.49 -13.93
C ALA A 96 20.78 -0.83 -13.86
N THR A 97 20.82 -1.50 -12.71
CA THR A 97 20.08 -2.76 -12.49
C THR A 97 18.73 -2.58 -11.81
N GLN A 98 18.38 -1.34 -11.45
CA GLN A 98 17.16 -1.01 -10.68
C GLN A 98 17.07 -1.83 -9.40
N THR A 99 18.15 -1.81 -8.61
CA THR A 99 18.30 -2.60 -7.38
C THR A 99 18.38 -1.68 -6.17
N LEU A 100 17.59 -1.97 -5.14
CA LEU A 100 17.62 -1.34 -3.82
C LEU A 100 18.27 -2.28 -2.80
N VAL A 101 19.15 -1.72 -1.94
CA VAL A 101 19.63 -2.36 -0.72
C VAL A 101 19.01 -1.62 0.46
N LEU A 102 18.24 -2.34 1.25
CA LEU A 102 17.47 -1.83 2.37
C LEU A 102 17.92 -2.46 3.69
N GLU A 103 17.66 -1.74 4.78
CA GLU A 103 17.70 -2.31 6.13
C GLU A 103 16.92 -3.62 6.18
N TYR A 104 17.53 -4.67 6.73
CA TYR A 104 16.81 -5.91 6.99
C TYR A 104 16.01 -5.80 8.29
N LEU A 105 14.73 -6.11 8.21
CA LEU A 105 13.80 -6.12 9.34
C LEU A 105 13.61 -7.59 9.76
N PRO A 106 14.20 -8.05 10.88
CA PRO A 106 14.18 -9.46 11.27
C PRO A 106 12.78 -9.94 11.64
N SER A 107 12.41 -11.15 11.20
CA SER A 107 11.08 -11.72 11.40
C SER A 107 10.74 -12.13 12.84
N ASP A 108 11.74 -12.20 13.73
CA ASP A 108 11.58 -12.38 15.17
C ASP A 108 11.25 -11.08 15.91
N ILE A 109 11.43 -9.92 15.25
CA ILE A 109 11.15 -8.59 15.80
C ILE A 109 9.98 -7.92 15.06
N TYR A 110 9.89 -8.13 13.76
CA TYR A 110 8.88 -7.52 12.89
C TYR A 110 7.98 -8.57 12.27
N THR A 111 6.68 -8.38 12.33
CA THR A 111 5.71 -9.26 11.68
C THR A 111 4.88 -8.51 10.66
N LEU A 112 4.53 -9.15 9.53
CA LEU A 112 3.60 -8.57 8.57
C LEU A 112 2.21 -8.42 9.18
N TRP A 113 1.60 -7.27 9.01
CA TRP A 113 0.29 -7.00 9.59
C TRP A 113 -0.84 -7.81 8.95
N LYS A 114 -0.72 -8.16 7.66
CA LYS A 114 -1.74 -8.95 6.95
C LYS A 114 -2.03 -10.30 7.62
N PRO A 115 -1.05 -11.17 7.91
CA PRO A 115 -1.28 -12.42 8.63
C PRO A 115 -1.89 -12.22 10.02
N GLU A 116 -1.50 -11.20 10.75
CA GLU A 116 -2.04 -10.88 12.06
C GLU A 116 -3.54 -10.58 11.99
N LEU A 117 -3.92 -9.70 11.07
CA LEU A 117 -5.32 -9.38 10.82
C LEU A 117 -6.12 -10.60 10.33
N LEU A 118 -5.56 -11.43 9.44
CA LEU A 118 -6.24 -12.65 8.99
C LEU A 118 -6.43 -13.66 10.11
N ALA A 119 -5.55 -13.69 11.10
CA ALA A 119 -5.67 -14.50 12.30
C ALA A 119 -6.62 -13.90 13.36
N GLY A 120 -7.17 -12.71 13.12
CA GLY A 120 -8.06 -12.01 14.08
C GLY A 120 -7.31 -11.30 15.21
N ARG A 121 -6.00 -11.11 15.09
CA ARG A 121 -5.21 -10.40 16.08
C ARG A 121 -5.22 -8.90 15.80
N SER A 122 -5.70 -8.13 16.78
CA SER A 122 -5.73 -6.68 16.76
C SER A 122 -4.39 -6.12 17.23
N LEU A 123 -3.92 -5.07 16.54
CA LEU A 123 -2.69 -4.35 16.86
C LEU A 123 -2.95 -2.83 16.82
N PRO A 124 -3.70 -2.26 17.79
CA PRO A 124 -4.11 -0.85 17.76
C PRO A 124 -2.93 0.14 17.74
N SER A 125 -1.78 -0.26 18.28
CA SER A 125 -0.55 0.54 18.21
C SER A 125 -0.05 0.71 16.79
N VAL A 126 -0.25 -0.30 15.92
CA VAL A 126 0.08 -0.25 14.48
C VAL A 126 -0.87 0.70 13.76
N SER A 127 -2.18 0.57 13.94
CA SER A 127 -3.18 1.47 13.36
C SER A 127 -2.93 2.92 13.78
N LYS A 128 -2.66 3.16 15.08
CA LYS A 128 -2.39 4.48 15.62
C LYS A 128 -1.12 5.10 15.03
N SER A 129 0.00 4.37 15.06
CA SER A 129 1.28 4.87 14.55
C SER A 129 1.23 5.09 13.04
N LEU A 130 0.57 4.19 12.29
CA LEU A 130 0.40 4.32 10.84
C LEU A 130 -0.41 5.56 10.49
N GLY A 131 -1.57 5.77 11.14
CA GLY A 131 -2.40 6.94 10.90
C GLY A 131 -1.64 8.23 11.14
N LYS A 132 -0.99 8.35 12.30
CA LYS A 132 -0.19 9.53 12.65
C LYS A 132 0.94 9.78 11.65
N ASN A 133 1.74 8.75 11.33
CA ASN A 133 2.93 8.90 10.50
C ASN A 133 2.58 9.15 9.02
N LEU A 134 1.53 8.50 8.50
CA LEU A 134 1.03 8.75 7.16
C LEU A 134 0.47 10.18 7.04
N GLY A 135 -0.33 10.63 8.03
CA GLY A 135 -0.85 11.99 8.07
C GLY A 135 0.26 13.03 8.11
N ARG A 136 1.27 12.83 8.97
CA ARG A 136 2.45 13.72 9.04
C ARG A 136 3.25 13.76 7.74
N LEU A 137 3.43 12.61 7.07
CA LEU A 137 4.10 12.56 5.77
C LEU A 137 3.33 13.39 4.74
N HIS A 138 2.01 13.17 4.65
CA HIS A 138 1.14 13.91 3.74
C HIS A 138 1.15 15.42 4.05
N GLN A 139 1.12 15.80 5.33
CA GLN A 139 1.19 17.20 5.78
C GLN A 139 2.47 17.89 5.30
N ILE A 140 3.63 17.27 5.55
CA ILE A 140 4.91 17.84 5.14
C ILE A 140 4.99 17.94 3.61
N ALA A 141 4.60 16.89 2.92
CA ALA A 141 4.67 16.82 1.46
C ALA A 141 3.70 17.79 0.75
N ALA A 142 2.55 18.10 1.37
CA ALA A 142 1.61 19.09 0.83
C ALA A 142 2.17 20.52 0.78
N SER A 143 3.20 20.81 1.58
CA SER A 143 3.87 22.11 1.63
C SER A 143 5.18 22.15 0.85
N ASP A 144 5.61 21.02 0.26
CA ASP A 144 6.90 20.86 -0.40
C ASP A 144 6.75 20.93 -1.92
N GLY A 145 7.18 22.07 -2.51
CA GLY A 145 7.12 22.30 -3.97
C GLY A 145 8.02 21.38 -4.81
N ASP A 146 8.97 20.66 -4.21
CA ASP A 146 9.85 19.74 -4.93
C ASP A 146 9.18 18.39 -5.23
N VAL A 147 8.11 18.04 -4.51
CA VAL A 147 7.39 16.78 -4.68
C VAL A 147 6.84 16.62 -6.10
N GLU A 148 6.29 17.67 -6.70
CA GLU A 148 5.77 17.61 -8.07
C GLU A 148 6.85 17.25 -9.09
N ARG A 149 8.02 17.87 -8.97
CA ARG A 149 9.16 17.61 -9.85
C ARG A 149 9.72 16.19 -9.69
N ASP A 150 9.82 15.73 -8.45
CA ASP A 150 10.51 14.48 -8.12
C ASP A 150 9.63 13.25 -8.26
N PHE A 151 8.29 13.41 -8.24
CA PHE A 151 7.31 12.33 -8.31
C PHE A 151 6.33 12.48 -9.47
N ASP A 152 6.84 12.81 -10.67
CA ASP A 152 6.07 12.76 -11.91
C ASP A 152 5.93 11.31 -12.41
N SER A 153 5.03 10.58 -11.75
CA SER A 153 4.79 9.13 -11.94
C SER A 153 3.30 8.82 -12.19
N ALA A 154 2.54 9.78 -12.68
CA ALA A 154 1.10 9.62 -12.93
C ALA A 154 0.79 8.46 -13.89
N ASP A 155 1.65 8.21 -14.88
CA ASP A 155 1.55 7.07 -15.80
C ASP A 155 1.69 5.72 -15.10
N LEU A 156 2.57 5.62 -14.10
CA LEU A 156 2.70 4.42 -13.26
C LEU A 156 1.49 4.24 -12.36
N PHE A 157 1.00 5.34 -11.79
CA PHE A 157 -0.20 5.31 -10.94
C PHE A 157 -1.43 4.87 -11.75
N GLU A 158 -1.62 5.39 -12.97
CA GLU A 158 -2.66 4.91 -13.88
C GLU A 158 -2.50 3.40 -14.15
N ALA A 159 -1.32 2.96 -14.59
CA ALA A 159 -1.09 1.57 -14.99
C ALA A 159 -1.18 0.56 -13.83
N LEU A 160 -0.79 0.96 -12.61
CA LEU A 160 -0.69 0.07 -11.46
C LEU A 160 -1.85 0.21 -10.48
N ARG A 161 -2.63 1.30 -10.54
CA ARG A 161 -3.71 1.59 -9.60
C ARG A 161 -5.04 1.92 -10.27
N LEU A 162 -5.14 2.99 -11.05
CA LEU A 162 -6.44 3.41 -11.57
C LEU A 162 -7.01 2.36 -12.56
N ALA A 163 -6.22 1.93 -13.53
CA ALA A 163 -6.68 0.95 -14.52
C ALA A 163 -7.04 -0.42 -13.89
N PRO A 164 -6.19 -1.08 -13.09
CA PRO A 164 -6.50 -2.41 -12.55
C PRO A 164 -7.52 -2.41 -11.42
N TYR A 165 -7.75 -1.28 -10.74
CA TYR A 165 -8.72 -1.18 -9.65
C TYR A 165 -10.06 -0.63 -10.14
N PHE A 166 -10.08 0.58 -10.70
CA PHE A 166 -11.34 1.26 -10.97
C PHE A 166 -11.83 1.07 -12.41
N ARG A 167 -10.95 1.22 -13.44
CA ARG A 167 -11.37 0.99 -14.83
C ARG A 167 -11.74 -0.47 -15.09
N ALA A 168 -11.09 -1.41 -14.41
CA ALA A 168 -11.42 -2.83 -14.51
C ALA A 168 -12.82 -3.18 -13.97
N LEU A 169 -13.44 -2.31 -13.18
CA LEU A 169 -14.82 -2.47 -12.69
C LEU A 169 -15.88 -2.04 -13.71
N GLU A 170 -15.51 -1.31 -14.75
CA GLU A 170 -16.49 -0.77 -15.72
C GLU A 170 -17.21 -1.87 -16.51
N GLU A 171 -16.53 -2.99 -16.78
CA GLU A 171 -17.09 -4.12 -17.50
C GLU A 171 -18.07 -4.94 -16.63
N PRO A 172 -17.70 -5.40 -15.41
CA PRO A 172 -18.61 -6.14 -14.56
C PRO A 172 -19.73 -5.28 -13.93
N TYR A 173 -19.57 -3.94 -13.90
CA TYR A 173 -20.51 -2.99 -13.29
C TYR A 173 -20.79 -1.78 -14.19
N PRO A 174 -21.43 -1.98 -15.37
CA PRO A 174 -21.65 -0.88 -16.33
C PRO A 174 -22.49 0.27 -15.75
N GLU A 175 -23.39 -0.01 -14.79
CA GLU A 175 -24.19 0.98 -14.08
C GLU A 175 -23.36 1.91 -13.18
N LEU A 176 -22.18 1.45 -12.72
CA LEU A 176 -21.27 2.25 -11.89
C LEU A 176 -20.32 3.13 -12.71
N LYS A 177 -20.26 2.94 -14.03
CA LYS A 177 -19.28 3.62 -14.91
C LYS A 177 -19.25 5.16 -14.72
N PRO A 178 -20.36 5.89 -14.68
CA PRO A 178 -20.32 7.35 -14.46
C PRO A 178 -19.69 7.73 -13.11
N TYR A 179 -19.98 6.96 -12.07
CA TYR A 179 -19.45 7.20 -10.70
C TYR A 179 -17.96 6.86 -10.61
N LEU A 180 -17.55 5.75 -11.22
CA LEU A 180 -16.13 5.37 -11.31
C LEU A 180 -15.32 6.41 -12.07
N HIS A 181 -15.83 6.94 -13.18
CA HIS A 181 -15.19 8.02 -13.91
C HIS A 181 -15.06 9.30 -13.06
N ALA A 182 -16.09 9.64 -12.27
CA ALA A 182 -16.01 10.78 -11.37
C ALA A 182 -14.95 10.60 -10.26
N LEU A 183 -14.84 9.38 -9.69
CA LEU A 183 -13.78 9.04 -8.73
C LEU A 183 -12.39 9.13 -9.36
N ILE A 184 -12.20 8.55 -10.53
CA ILE A 184 -10.93 8.59 -11.27
C ILE A 184 -10.54 10.04 -11.58
N TYR A 185 -11.46 10.83 -12.13
CA TYR A 185 -11.23 12.25 -12.42
C TYR A 185 -10.83 13.03 -11.16
N GLY A 186 -11.50 12.75 -10.02
CA GLY A 186 -11.12 13.33 -8.73
C GLY A 186 -9.68 13.02 -8.34
N LEU A 187 -9.26 11.74 -8.47
CA LEU A 187 -7.91 11.30 -8.16
C LEU A 187 -6.84 11.87 -9.12
N GLU A 188 -7.20 12.06 -10.40
CA GLU A 188 -6.31 12.64 -11.41
C GLU A 188 -6.11 14.15 -11.24
N THR A 189 -7.12 14.85 -10.72
CA THR A 189 -7.13 16.31 -10.62
C THR A 189 -6.79 16.84 -9.22
N HIS A 190 -7.09 16.10 -8.16
CA HIS A 190 -6.76 16.49 -6.79
C HIS A 190 -5.40 15.90 -6.38
N ARG A 191 -4.32 16.55 -6.82
CA ARG A 191 -2.94 16.13 -6.60
C ARG A 191 -2.26 17.12 -5.67
N CYS A 192 -2.32 16.89 -4.35
CA CYS A 192 -1.91 17.88 -3.36
C CYS A 192 -0.81 17.41 -2.40
N THR A 193 -0.44 16.11 -2.41
CA THR A 193 0.62 15.61 -1.54
C THR A 193 1.30 14.37 -2.14
N LEU A 194 2.42 13.95 -1.53
CA LEU A 194 3.09 12.71 -1.89
C LEU A 194 2.37 11.51 -1.27
N ILE A 195 1.76 10.68 -2.10
CA ILE A 195 1.13 9.43 -1.66
C ILE A 195 2.06 8.22 -1.85
N HIS A 196 1.83 7.18 -1.07
CA HIS A 196 2.51 5.89 -1.19
C HIS A 196 1.96 5.05 -2.36
N GLY A 197 0.65 5.12 -2.59
CA GLY A 197 -0.05 4.42 -3.67
C GLY A 197 -0.29 2.92 -3.43
N ASP A 198 0.12 2.32 -2.31
CA ASP A 198 -0.19 0.94 -1.91
C ASP A 198 -0.15 0.74 -0.39
N VAL A 199 -0.84 1.60 0.37
CA VAL A 199 -0.96 1.47 1.82
C VAL A 199 -1.93 0.32 2.14
N SER A 200 -1.38 -0.89 2.18
CA SER A 200 -2.15 -2.11 2.45
C SER A 200 -1.45 -2.99 3.48
N PRO A 201 -2.17 -3.81 4.26
CA PRO A 201 -1.57 -4.61 5.34
C PRO A 201 -0.46 -5.58 4.92
N LYS A 202 -0.37 -5.94 3.62
CA LYS A 202 0.74 -6.76 3.08
C LYS A 202 2.07 -5.98 2.99
N ASN A 203 1.99 -4.64 3.00
CA ASN A 203 3.13 -3.73 2.89
C ASN A 203 3.44 -3.02 4.22
N ILE A 204 2.93 -3.56 5.33
CA ILE A 204 3.11 -2.96 6.65
C ILE A 204 3.68 -4.01 7.59
N PHE A 205 4.85 -3.72 8.15
CA PHE A 205 5.39 -4.45 9.29
C PHE A 205 4.96 -3.81 10.60
N ALA A 206 4.58 -4.66 11.55
CA ALA A 206 4.38 -4.33 12.96
C ALA A 206 5.65 -4.66 13.73
N GLY A 207 6.16 -3.73 14.53
CA GLY A 207 7.37 -3.94 15.32
C GLY A 207 7.53 -2.89 16.43
N PRO A 208 8.69 -2.87 17.12
CA PRO A 208 8.94 -1.94 18.24
C PRO A 208 8.83 -0.46 17.86
N ARG A 209 9.09 -0.14 16.59
CA ARG A 209 8.94 1.22 16.04
C ARG A 209 7.49 1.59 15.68
N GLY A 210 6.52 0.68 15.89
CA GLY A 210 5.15 0.79 15.40
C GLY A 210 5.01 0.22 14.00
N ALA A 211 4.24 0.91 13.14
CA ALA A 211 4.07 0.54 11.73
C ALA A 211 5.27 0.95 10.89
N VAL A 212 5.80 0.03 10.08
CA VAL A 212 6.85 0.30 9.08
C VAL A 212 6.29 0.02 7.69
N LEU A 213 6.22 1.06 6.86
CA LEU A 213 5.72 1.00 5.47
C LEU A 213 6.80 0.50 4.51
N LEU A 214 6.39 -0.35 3.60
CA LEU A 214 7.21 -1.00 2.58
C LEU A 214 6.56 -0.86 1.21
N ASP A 215 7.37 -0.97 0.14
CA ASP A 215 6.87 -1.19 -1.23
C ASP A 215 6.13 0.01 -1.82
N ALA A 216 6.75 1.20 -1.76
CA ALA A 216 6.22 2.45 -2.31
C ALA A 216 6.47 2.61 -3.83
N GLU A 217 6.43 1.55 -4.60
CA GLU A 217 6.73 1.57 -6.04
C GLU A 217 5.69 2.34 -6.90
N CYS A 218 4.55 2.69 -6.30
CA CYS A 218 3.46 3.45 -6.92
C CYS A 218 3.37 4.89 -6.40
N ALA A 219 4.41 5.34 -5.68
CA ALA A 219 4.44 6.68 -5.12
C ALA A 219 4.32 7.75 -6.21
N THR A 220 3.49 8.75 -5.95
CA THR A 220 3.22 9.86 -6.87
C THR A 220 2.72 11.08 -6.11
N LEU A 221 2.81 12.26 -6.73
CA LEU A 221 1.99 13.38 -6.28
C LEU A 221 0.51 13.03 -6.55
N GLY A 222 -0.33 13.00 -5.51
CA GLY A 222 -1.69 12.50 -5.62
C GLY A 222 -2.65 12.99 -4.55
N ASP A 223 -3.83 12.40 -4.52
CA ASP A 223 -4.85 12.63 -3.49
C ASP A 223 -4.59 11.73 -2.28
N PRO A 224 -4.34 12.28 -1.09
CA PRO A 224 -4.11 11.49 0.14
C PRO A 224 -5.29 10.59 0.52
N ALA A 225 -6.51 10.91 0.07
CA ALA A 225 -7.66 10.06 0.29
C ALA A 225 -7.50 8.66 -0.32
N PHE A 226 -6.66 8.50 -1.35
CA PHE A 226 -6.35 7.21 -1.96
C PHE A 226 -5.70 6.24 -0.96
N ASP A 227 -4.60 6.65 -0.32
CA ASP A 227 -3.87 5.82 0.64
C ASP A 227 -4.74 5.45 1.85
N VAL A 228 -5.48 6.43 2.37
CA VAL A 228 -6.38 6.26 3.52
C VAL A 228 -7.51 5.29 3.18
N ALA A 229 -8.21 5.49 2.06
CA ALA A 229 -9.31 4.63 1.66
C ALA A 229 -8.84 3.21 1.31
N MET A 230 -7.67 3.05 0.72
CA MET A 230 -7.09 1.75 0.43
C MET A 230 -6.89 0.95 1.72
N LEU A 231 -6.28 1.53 2.75
CA LEU A 231 -6.11 0.83 4.02
C LEU A 231 -7.45 0.50 4.68
N LEU A 232 -8.35 1.48 4.77
CA LEU A 232 -9.66 1.30 5.40
C LEU A 232 -10.48 0.21 4.69
N SER A 233 -10.45 0.17 3.36
CA SER A 233 -11.09 -0.90 2.59
C SER A 233 -10.56 -2.29 2.95
N HIS A 234 -9.25 -2.42 3.16
CA HIS A 234 -8.64 -3.66 3.59
C HIS A 234 -9.05 -4.10 5.01
N LEU A 235 -9.25 -3.15 5.93
CA LEU A 235 -9.79 -3.45 7.26
C LEU A 235 -11.25 -3.88 7.18
N PHE A 236 -12.08 -3.20 6.37
CA PHE A 236 -13.46 -3.57 6.13
C PHE A 236 -13.58 -4.98 5.54
N LEU A 237 -12.81 -5.29 4.49
CA LEU A 237 -12.80 -6.63 3.88
C LEU A 237 -12.40 -7.73 4.86
N LYS A 238 -11.45 -7.47 5.77
CA LYS A 238 -11.08 -8.42 6.81
C LYS A 238 -12.16 -8.56 7.88
N GLY A 239 -12.91 -7.49 8.16
CA GLY A 239 -14.11 -7.54 8.99
C GLY A 239 -15.17 -8.47 8.38
N ALA A 240 -15.42 -8.40 7.05
CA ALA A 240 -16.32 -9.35 6.37
C ALA A 240 -15.79 -10.79 6.41
N TYR A 241 -14.48 -10.97 6.20
CA TYR A 241 -13.85 -12.30 6.28
C TYR A 241 -14.02 -12.94 7.67
N ARG A 242 -13.95 -12.13 8.72
CA ARG A 242 -14.12 -12.54 10.13
C ARG A 242 -15.35 -11.86 10.74
N SER A 243 -16.52 -12.07 10.17
CA SER A 243 -17.75 -11.36 10.53
C SER A 243 -18.08 -11.40 12.02
N GLN A 244 -17.78 -12.51 12.72
CA GLN A 244 -17.95 -12.62 14.18
C GLN A 244 -17.04 -11.66 14.99
N GLN A 245 -16.01 -11.12 14.37
CA GLN A 245 -15.06 -10.19 14.97
C GLN A 245 -15.04 -8.83 14.24
N VAL A 246 -16.08 -8.49 13.50
CA VAL A 246 -16.11 -7.25 12.68
C VAL A 246 -15.83 -6.00 13.51
N SER A 247 -16.28 -5.94 14.76
CA SER A 247 -16.01 -4.81 15.67
C SER A 247 -14.51 -4.56 15.90
N VAL A 248 -13.70 -5.63 15.95
CA VAL A 248 -12.23 -5.50 16.11
C VAL A 248 -11.63 -4.70 14.95
N TYR A 249 -12.06 -5.00 13.71
CA TYR A 249 -11.57 -4.30 12.51
C TYR A 249 -12.14 -2.88 12.41
N CYS A 250 -13.35 -2.66 12.91
CA CYS A 250 -13.94 -1.34 13.01
C CYS A 250 -13.17 -0.46 14.01
N ASP A 251 -12.72 -1.02 15.14
CA ASP A 251 -11.90 -0.32 16.13
C ASP A 251 -10.51 0.02 15.57
N GLU A 252 -9.88 -0.91 14.82
CA GLU A 252 -8.63 -0.64 14.10
C GLU A 252 -8.80 0.50 13.08
N ALA A 253 -9.88 0.45 12.27
CA ALA A 253 -10.19 1.46 11.28
C ALA A 253 -10.45 2.84 11.92
N LYS A 254 -11.20 2.87 13.03
CA LYS A 254 -11.46 4.09 13.80
C LYS A 254 -10.18 4.66 14.39
N THR A 255 -9.34 3.83 14.98
CA THR A 255 -8.05 4.22 15.58
C THR A 255 -7.12 4.83 14.52
N PHE A 256 -7.00 4.18 13.35
CA PHE A 256 -6.24 4.70 12.23
C PHE A 256 -6.78 6.05 11.75
N TRP A 257 -8.09 6.13 11.47
CA TRP A 257 -8.73 7.36 10.98
C TRP A 257 -8.54 8.54 11.94
N GLN A 258 -8.81 8.35 13.22
CA GLN A 258 -8.66 9.41 14.23
C GLN A 258 -7.21 9.90 14.32
N SER A 259 -6.25 9.00 14.24
CA SER A 259 -4.83 9.34 14.30
C SER A 259 -4.36 10.04 13.01
N TYR A 260 -4.93 9.67 11.86
CA TYR A 260 -4.62 10.30 10.58
C TYR A 260 -5.20 11.71 10.48
N VAL A 261 -6.51 11.85 10.76
CA VAL A 261 -7.20 13.13 10.58
C VAL A 261 -6.70 14.22 11.55
N SER A 262 -6.09 13.81 12.68
CA SER A 262 -5.47 14.77 13.60
C SER A 262 -4.23 15.48 13.06
N GLU A 263 -3.59 14.93 12.00
CA GLU A 263 -2.45 15.54 11.31
C GLU A 263 -2.88 16.38 10.07
N VAL A 264 -4.17 16.32 9.67
CA VAL A 264 -4.68 17.01 8.48
C VAL A 264 -4.90 18.49 8.74
N ASP A 265 -4.08 19.35 8.14
CA ASP A 265 -4.17 20.80 8.21
C ASP A 265 -3.98 21.51 6.85
N TRP A 266 -3.61 20.78 5.79
CA TRP A 266 -3.41 21.34 4.43
C TRP A 266 -4.71 21.52 3.65
N GLU A 267 -5.80 20.91 4.10
CA GLU A 267 -7.14 21.05 3.53
C GLU A 267 -8.23 20.88 4.61
N PRO A 268 -9.47 21.28 4.36
CA PRO A 268 -10.57 21.02 5.31
C PRO A 268 -10.77 19.51 5.54
N GLN A 269 -10.71 19.07 6.79
CA GLN A 269 -10.86 17.65 7.16
C GLN A 269 -12.13 17.01 6.58
N ALA A 270 -13.25 17.74 6.54
CA ALA A 270 -14.49 17.28 5.93
C ALA A 270 -14.38 17.06 4.40
N ALA A 271 -13.42 17.70 3.72
CA ALA A 271 -13.21 17.50 2.29
C ALA A 271 -12.51 16.17 2.01
N ILE A 272 -11.42 15.88 2.71
CA ILE A 272 -10.73 14.59 2.60
C ILE A 272 -11.62 13.44 3.10
N GLU A 273 -12.38 13.65 4.19
CA GLU A 273 -13.30 12.63 4.73
C GLU A 273 -14.33 12.19 3.69
N ARG A 274 -14.95 13.13 2.97
CA ARG A 274 -15.90 12.81 1.88
C ARG A 274 -15.26 11.97 0.78
N ARG A 275 -14.03 12.32 0.34
CA ARG A 275 -13.32 11.57 -0.71
C ARG A 275 -12.94 10.16 -0.23
N VAL A 276 -12.46 10.03 1.00
CA VAL A 276 -12.18 8.74 1.63
C VAL A 276 -13.43 7.86 1.65
N CYS A 277 -14.57 8.40 2.11
CA CYS A 277 -15.83 7.65 2.17
C CYS A 277 -16.34 7.21 0.79
N ALA A 278 -16.11 8.02 -0.25
CA ALA A 278 -16.48 7.67 -1.61
C ALA A 278 -15.57 6.59 -2.23
N LEU A 279 -14.28 6.58 -1.86
CA LEU A 279 -13.31 5.63 -2.38
C LEU A 279 -13.38 4.26 -1.71
N ILE A 280 -13.70 4.15 -0.43
CA ILE A 280 -13.74 2.86 0.30
C ILE A 280 -14.57 1.81 -0.44
N PRO A 281 -15.84 2.04 -0.81
CA PRO A 281 -16.65 1.02 -1.47
C PRO A 281 -16.11 0.64 -2.86
N ALA A 282 -15.56 1.59 -3.62
CA ALA A 282 -14.94 1.31 -4.91
C ALA A 282 -13.70 0.43 -4.77
N PHE A 283 -12.84 0.68 -3.76
CA PHE A 283 -11.73 -0.21 -3.43
C PHE A 283 -12.21 -1.61 -3.01
N MET A 284 -13.27 -1.72 -2.24
CA MET A 284 -13.81 -3.02 -1.83
C MET A 284 -14.25 -3.84 -3.04
N LEU A 285 -14.95 -3.23 -4.02
CA LEU A 285 -15.29 -3.90 -5.29
C LEU A 285 -14.03 -4.28 -6.07
N ALA A 286 -13.07 -3.36 -6.20
CA ALA A 286 -11.83 -3.62 -6.92
C ALA A 286 -11.02 -4.78 -6.32
N ARG A 287 -11.13 -4.99 -5.01
CA ARG A 287 -10.47 -6.10 -4.30
C ARG A 287 -11.27 -7.41 -4.33
N LEU A 288 -12.45 -7.42 -4.90
CA LEU A 288 -13.23 -8.63 -5.23
C LEU A 288 -13.19 -8.95 -6.72
N ASP A 289 -13.44 -7.95 -7.57
CA ASP A 289 -13.78 -8.14 -8.98
C ASP A 289 -12.86 -7.39 -9.96
N GLY A 290 -11.87 -6.64 -9.42
CA GLY A 290 -10.80 -6.02 -10.23
C GLY A 290 -9.67 -6.99 -10.57
N LYS A 291 -8.58 -6.49 -11.17
CA LYS A 291 -7.45 -7.33 -11.62
C LYS A 291 -6.60 -7.93 -10.49
N SER A 292 -6.77 -7.49 -9.26
CA SER A 292 -6.00 -7.97 -8.10
C SER A 292 -6.91 -8.32 -6.92
N PRO A 293 -7.74 -9.35 -7.02
CA PRO A 293 -8.66 -9.75 -5.96
C PRO A 293 -7.92 -10.23 -4.71
N VAL A 294 -8.59 -10.11 -3.55
CA VAL A 294 -8.06 -10.67 -2.30
C VAL A 294 -8.36 -12.16 -2.23
N GLU A 295 -7.35 -12.97 -1.95
CA GLU A 295 -7.44 -14.43 -1.93
C GLU A 295 -8.38 -14.98 -0.83
N TYR A 296 -8.50 -14.27 0.30
CA TYR A 296 -9.27 -14.73 1.46
C TYR A 296 -10.79 -14.49 1.35
N LEU A 297 -11.26 -13.81 0.31
CA LEU A 297 -12.69 -13.61 0.00
C LEU A 297 -13.10 -14.26 -1.33
N SER A 298 -12.37 -15.26 -1.79
CA SER A 298 -12.76 -16.07 -2.96
C SER A 298 -14.02 -16.91 -2.72
N ASP A 299 -14.40 -17.11 -1.45
CA ASP A 299 -15.64 -17.76 -1.06
C ASP A 299 -16.85 -16.89 -1.43
N THR A 300 -17.78 -17.45 -2.21
CA THR A 300 -18.98 -16.78 -2.69
C THR A 300 -19.89 -16.29 -1.58
N ALA A 301 -20.00 -17.00 -0.45
CA ALA A 301 -20.86 -16.61 0.67
C ALA A 301 -20.39 -15.31 1.34
N LYS A 302 -19.09 -15.14 1.54
CA LYS A 302 -18.56 -13.91 2.17
C LYS A 302 -18.50 -12.73 1.18
N SER A 303 -18.15 -12.96 -0.07
CA SER A 303 -18.15 -11.93 -1.09
C SER A 303 -19.56 -11.42 -1.42
N SER A 304 -20.61 -12.27 -1.27
CA SER A 304 -22.00 -11.87 -1.46
C SER A 304 -22.50 -10.85 -0.43
N ILE A 305 -21.87 -10.77 0.74
CA ILE A 305 -22.15 -9.72 1.74
C ILE A 305 -21.52 -8.39 1.30
N VAL A 306 -20.31 -8.43 0.76
CA VAL A 306 -19.52 -7.23 0.44
C VAL A 306 -20.05 -6.51 -0.81
N ARG A 307 -20.31 -7.24 -1.90
CA ARG A 307 -20.69 -6.63 -3.20
C ARG A 307 -21.89 -5.70 -3.12
N PRO A 308 -23.07 -6.10 -2.56
CA PRO A 308 -24.22 -5.21 -2.51
C PRO A 308 -23.97 -3.93 -1.71
N TRP A 309 -23.25 -4.05 -0.59
CA TRP A 309 -22.89 -2.88 0.23
C TRP A 309 -21.98 -1.92 -0.55
N ALA A 310 -20.99 -2.46 -1.23
CA ALA A 310 -20.02 -1.68 -1.97
C ALA A 310 -20.65 -1.02 -3.21
N VAL A 311 -21.53 -1.71 -3.96
CA VAL A 311 -22.30 -1.13 -5.07
C VAL A 311 -23.16 0.04 -4.58
N GLN A 312 -23.91 -0.14 -3.50
CA GLN A 312 -24.71 0.93 -2.91
C GLN A 312 -23.82 2.11 -2.44
N GLY A 313 -22.67 1.81 -1.87
CA GLY A 313 -21.73 2.82 -1.40
C GLY A 313 -21.09 3.64 -2.53
N VAL A 314 -20.86 3.05 -3.71
CA VAL A 314 -20.41 3.80 -4.91
C VAL A 314 -21.52 4.69 -5.46
N LEU A 315 -22.76 4.20 -5.49
CA LEU A 315 -23.91 4.96 -5.98
C LEU A 315 -24.32 6.13 -5.06
N ALA A 316 -24.20 5.94 -3.74
CA ALA A 316 -24.61 6.91 -2.73
C ALA A 316 -23.62 6.92 -1.54
N PRO A 317 -22.41 7.49 -1.73
CA PRO A 317 -21.39 7.49 -0.69
C PRO A 317 -21.82 8.33 0.52
N GLN A 318 -21.41 7.90 1.71
CA GLN A 318 -21.57 8.67 2.92
C GLN A 318 -20.56 9.83 2.93
N SER A 319 -20.90 10.91 3.65
CA SER A 319 -20.00 12.07 3.80
C SER A 319 -19.12 12.01 5.05
N GLN A 320 -19.43 11.10 5.98
CA GLN A 320 -18.75 10.97 7.27
C GLN A 320 -18.25 9.55 7.48
N PHE A 321 -17.01 9.41 7.92
CA PHE A 321 -16.35 8.12 8.12
C PHE A 321 -17.03 7.29 9.22
N LEU A 322 -17.35 7.89 10.36
CA LEU A 322 -17.99 7.16 11.46
C LEU A 322 -19.38 6.62 11.07
N THR A 323 -20.10 7.35 10.21
CA THR A 323 -21.38 6.87 9.66
C THR A 323 -21.14 5.68 8.71
N THR A 324 -20.13 5.78 7.82
CA THR A 324 -19.73 4.69 6.93
C THR A 324 -19.35 3.44 7.72
N LEU A 325 -18.54 3.61 8.76
CA LEU A 325 -18.08 2.53 9.64
C LEU A 325 -19.23 1.85 10.38
N SER A 326 -20.12 2.62 11.01
CA SER A 326 -21.28 2.09 11.74
C SER A 326 -22.26 1.33 10.81
N ARG A 327 -22.49 1.84 9.60
CA ARG A 327 -23.31 1.16 8.59
C ARG A 327 -22.67 -0.15 8.14
N TRP A 328 -21.36 -0.16 7.91
CA TRP A 328 -20.62 -1.37 7.56
C TRP A 328 -20.69 -2.43 8.66
N GLU A 329 -20.42 -2.04 9.90
CA GLU A 329 -20.49 -2.94 11.04
C GLU A 329 -21.87 -3.59 11.20
N SER A 330 -22.92 -2.77 11.09
CA SER A 330 -24.31 -3.24 11.16
C SER A 330 -24.70 -4.14 9.99
N TRP A 331 -24.11 -3.92 8.81
CA TRP A 331 -24.38 -4.73 7.62
C TRP A 331 -23.75 -6.12 7.70
N VAL A 332 -22.57 -6.23 8.30
CA VAL A 332 -21.83 -7.49 8.42
C VAL A 332 -22.32 -8.38 9.57
N LYS A 333 -22.84 -7.79 10.66
CA LYS A 333 -23.46 -8.52 11.79
C LYS A 333 -24.77 -9.18 11.39
#